data_60fbffa0b1678508c616aeecf71d56a4
#
_entry.id   60fbffa0b1678508c616aeecf71d56a4
#
_cell.length_a   1.000
_cell.length_b   1.000
_cell.length_c   1.000
_cell.angle_alpha   90.00
_cell.angle_beta   90.00
_cell.angle_gamma   90.00
#
_symmetry.space_group_name_H-M   'P 1'
#
loop_
_entity.id
_entity.type
_entity.pdbx_description
1 polymer ?
#
loop_
_entity_poly.entity_id
_entity_poly.type
_entity_poly.pdbx_seq_one_letter_code
_entity_poly.pdbx_strand_id
1 'polypeptide(L)'
;MIKYFISEIKSLYNSVKTLGFKESFIFLSVAFITFISMEFASPNFFRKIVTTTDEKFYSTLYWFSADGFLMFIIPILIIFFVFKSKPSNFGFRKGDFKFGFGSSVLFFIVMLPVLWIISGSESFAKAYPQAGMKVREDISILLYYELFVGFYMLAWEFFWRGYVLFGLKEKFGYYAIFIQMIPFFILHRGKPEIEVFASIFAGLILGYQALRANSFIYGYFLHWFIMIFVDVISVLRYKTESYGIGINSFLKLFSN
;
A
#
# COMPACT_ATOMS: atom_id res chain seq x y z
N MET A 1 -16.66 -37.61 -23.76
CA MET A 1 -16.67 -36.22 -23.25
C MET A 1 -16.18 -36.15 -21.80
N ILE A 2 -16.81 -36.82 -20.83
CA ILE A 2 -16.41 -36.76 -19.39
C ILE A 2 -14.96 -37.23 -19.15
N LYS A 3 -14.53 -38.35 -19.76
CA LYS A 3 -13.13 -38.83 -19.64
C LYS A 3 -12.09 -37.80 -20.16
N TYR A 4 -12.41 -37.11 -21.27
CA TYR A 4 -11.57 -36.07 -21.80
C TYR A 4 -11.47 -34.89 -20.80
N PHE A 5 -12.61 -34.44 -20.26
CA PHE A 5 -12.63 -33.36 -19.28
C PHE A 5 -11.82 -33.70 -18.00
N ILE A 6 -11.93 -34.92 -17.53
CA ILE A 6 -11.15 -35.43 -16.37
C ILE A 6 -9.64 -35.43 -16.70
N SER A 7 -9.25 -35.82 -17.93
CA SER A 7 -7.83 -35.79 -18.34
C SER A 7 -7.28 -34.38 -18.39
N GLU A 8 -8.06 -33.39 -18.86
CA GLU A 8 -7.66 -31.98 -18.87
C GLU A 8 -7.52 -31.41 -17.48
N ILE A 9 -8.47 -31.69 -16.58
CA ILE A 9 -8.36 -31.28 -15.16
C ILE A 9 -7.09 -31.88 -14.52
N LYS A 10 -6.79 -33.16 -14.80
CA LYS A 10 -5.60 -33.82 -14.29
C LYS A 10 -4.31 -33.22 -14.87
N SER A 11 -4.31 -32.85 -16.15
CA SER A 11 -3.21 -32.14 -16.81
C SER A 11 -2.98 -30.76 -16.18
N LEU A 12 -4.06 -29.98 -16.00
CA LEU A 12 -4.01 -28.69 -15.33
C LEU A 12 -3.47 -28.81 -13.90
N TYR A 13 -3.98 -29.79 -13.12
CA TYR A 13 -3.48 -30.05 -11.76
C TYR A 13 -1.97 -30.35 -11.76
N ASN A 14 -1.50 -31.19 -12.66
CA ASN A 14 -0.07 -31.51 -12.78
C ASN A 14 0.76 -30.28 -13.17
N SER A 15 0.25 -29.43 -14.06
CA SER A 15 0.90 -28.17 -14.46
C SER A 15 0.98 -27.18 -13.28
N VAL A 16 -0.09 -27.04 -12.50
CA VAL A 16 -0.10 -26.19 -11.30
C VAL A 16 0.85 -26.74 -10.22
N LYS A 17 0.94 -28.07 -10.08
CA LYS A 17 1.85 -28.72 -9.15
C LYS A 17 3.33 -28.40 -9.42
N THR A 18 3.71 -28.10 -10.67
CA THR A 18 5.07 -27.68 -11.02
C THR A 18 5.45 -26.30 -10.48
N LEU A 19 4.46 -25.45 -10.18
CA LEU A 19 4.67 -24.16 -9.51
C LEU A 19 5.19 -24.33 -8.08
N GLY A 20 4.76 -25.36 -7.38
CA GLY A 20 5.01 -25.60 -5.97
C GLY A 20 3.81 -25.20 -5.09
N PHE A 21 3.73 -25.85 -3.92
CA PHE A 21 2.63 -25.61 -2.97
C PHE A 21 2.62 -24.17 -2.46
N LYS A 22 3.78 -23.66 -2.06
CA LYS A 22 3.93 -22.31 -1.47
C LYS A 22 3.47 -21.22 -2.44
N GLU A 23 3.95 -21.28 -3.69
CA GLU A 23 3.65 -20.29 -4.72
C GLU A 23 2.16 -20.32 -5.10
N SER A 24 1.62 -21.51 -5.32
CA SER A 24 0.19 -21.69 -5.64
C SER A 24 -0.70 -21.18 -4.50
N PHE A 25 -0.31 -21.46 -3.25
CA PHE A 25 -1.05 -20.98 -2.07
C PHE A 25 -0.98 -19.46 -1.94
N ILE A 26 0.18 -18.84 -2.22
CA ILE A 26 0.32 -17.38 -2.23
C ILE A 26 -0.62 -16.77 -3.26
N PHE A 27 -0.62 -17.23 -4.51
CA PHE A 27 -1.51 -16.69 -5.55
C PHE A 27 -2.99 -16.79 -5.17
N LEU A 28 -3.42 -17.95 -4.66
CA LEU A 28 -4.80 -18.14 -4.24
C LEU A 28 -5.15 -17.26 -3.05
N SER A 29 -4.30 -17.20 -2.03
CA SER A 29 -4.55 -16.36 -0.84
C SER A 29 -4.56 -14.88 -1.17
N VAL A 30 -3.69 -14.41 -2.08
CA VAL A 30 -3.72 -13.03 -2.58
C VAL A 30 -5.06 -12.73 -3.24
N ALA A 31 -5.54 -13.61 -4.14
CA ALA A 31 -6.84 -13.43 -4.79
C ALA A 31 -7.99 -13.36 -3.77
N PHE A 32 -8.03 -14.28 -2.78
CA PHE A 32 -9.06 -14.29 -1.76
C PHE A 32 -8.99 -13.09 -0.81
N ILE A 33 -7.80 -12.75 -0.32
CA ILE A 33 -7.62 -11.59 0.58
C ILE A 33 -8.01 -10.31 -0.15
N THR A 34 -7.59 -10.13 -1.40
CA THR A 34 -7.93 -8.95 -2.19
C THR A 34 -9.43 -8.89 -2.47
N PHE A 35 -10.07 -10.02 -2.78
CA PHE A 35 -11.53 -10.07 -2.94
C PHE A 35 -12.26 -9.64 -1.67
N ILE A 36 -11.89 -10.21 -0.51
CA ILE A 36 -12.49 -9.85 0.78
C ILE A 36 -12.26 -8.37 1.09
N SER A 37 -11.05 -7.86 0.84
CA SER A 37 -10.70 -6.45 1.00
C SER A 37 -11.63 -5.55 0.17
N MET A 38 -11.76 -5.80 -1.12
CA MET A 38 -12.57 -4.98 -2.03
C MET A 38 -14.05 -4.98 -1.66
N GLU A 39 -14.60 -6.13 -1.25
CA GLU A 39 -16.03 -6.27 -0.96
C GLU A 39 -16.38 -5.82 0.47
N PHE A 40 -15.60 -6.22 1.47
CA PHE A 40 -15.98 -6.11 2.88
C PHE A 40 -15.14 -5.10 3.68
N ALA A 41 -13.94 -4.71 3.24
CA ALA A 41 -13.13 -3.72 3.94
C ALA A 41 -13.28 -2.30 3.34
N SER A 42 -14.10 -2.10 2.32
CA SER A 42 -14.24 -0.83 1.62
C SER A 42 -15.07 0.20 2.41
N PRO A 43 -14.84 1.52 2.21
CA PRO A 43 -15.73 2.56 2.72
C PRO A 43 -17.19 2.38 2.29
N ASN A 44 -17.42 1.84 1.09
CA ASN A 44 -18.78 1.57 0.59
C ASN A 44 -19.49 0.47 1.39
N PHE A 45 -18.77 -0.55 1.83
CA PHE A 45 -19.34 -1.58 2.71
C PHE A 45 -19.70 -0.99 4.08
N PHE A 46 -18.81 -0.20 4.68
CA PHE A 46 -19.11 0.48 5.95
C PHE A 46 -20.40 1.28 5.90
N ARG A 47 -20.61 2.07 4.84
CA ARG A 47 -21.82 2.90 4.65
C ARG A 47 -23.11 2.10 4.55
N LYS A 48 -23.05 0.84 4.15
CA LYS A 48 -24.23 -0.05 4.11
C LYS A 48 -24.67 -0.53 5.49
N ILE A 49 -23.74 -0.57 6.46
CA ILE A 49 -23.98 -1.18 7.79
C ILE A 49 -23.96 -0.17 8.93
N VAL A 50 -23.38 1.02 8.74
CA VAL A 50 -23.25 2.05 9.77
C VAL A 50 -23.73 3.39 9.24
N THR A 51 -24.63 4.04 9.97
CA THR A 51 -25.04 5.44 9.74
C THR A 51 -24.39 6.32 10.81
N THR A 52 -23.68 7.37 10.39
CA THR A 52 -22.98 8.29 11.29
C THR A 52 -22.86 9.67 10.65
N THR A 53 -22.75 10.72 11.48
CA THR A 53 -22.59 12.11 11.02
C THR A 53 -21.26 12.36 10.31
N ASP A 54 -20.19 11.68 10.74
CA ASP A 54 -18.84 11.80 10.18
C ASP A 54 -18.50 10.61 9.29
N GLU A 55 -19.40 10.27 8.38
CA GLU A 55 -19.35 9.05 7.56
C GLU A 55 -17.99 8.87 6.84
N LYS A 56 -17.48 9.92 6.20
CA LYS A 56 -16.22 9.86 5.47
C LYS A 56 -15.03 9.53 6.39
N PHE A 57 -15.01 10.11 7.58
CA PHE A 57 -13.97 9.86 8.57
C PHE A 57 -13.99 8.41 9.05
N TYR A 58 -15.11 7.96 9.59
CA TYR A 58 -15.23 6.62 10.15
C TYR A 58 -15.14 5.52 9.09
N SER A 59 -15.68 5.73 7.88
CA SER A 59 -15.55 4.76 6.80
C SER A 59 -14.09 4.62 6.30
N THR A 60 -13.29 5.69 6.36
CA THR A 60 -11.86 5.62 6.02
C THR A 60 -11.06 4.91 7.11
N LEU A 61 -11.32 5.20 8.40
CA LEU A 61 -10.68 4.47 9.50
C LEU A 61 -11.03 2.98 9.49
N TYR A 62 -12.30 2.66 9.20
CA TYR A 62 -12.73 1.28 9.00
C TYR A 62 -11.93 0.60 7.88
N TRP A 63 -11.83 1.23 6.72
CA TRP A 63 -11.08 0.71 5.59
C TRP A 63 -9.63 0.42 5.98
N PHE A 64 -8.93 1.39 6.55
CA PHE A 64 -7.52 1.21 6.94
C PHE A 64 -7.33 0.13 7.99
N SER A 65 -8.26 0.02 8.94
CA SER A 65 -8.22 -1.02 9.95
C SER A 65 -8.51 -2.40 9.37
N ALA A 66 -9.59 -2.54 8.61
CA ALA A 66 -10.01 -3.81 8.06
C ALA A 66 -8.99 -4.37 7.05
N ASP A 67 -8.52 -3.54 6.12
CA ASP A 67 -7.44 -3.91 5.19
C ASP A 67 -6.14 -4.18 5.93
N GLY A 68 -5.81 -3.37 6.95
CA GLY A 68 -4.66 -3.60 7.80
C GLY A 68 -4.69 -5.00 8.44
N PHE A 69 -5.83 -5.39 9.01
CA PHE A 69 -6.00 -6.74 9.55
C PHE A 69 -5.91 -7.82 8.48
N LEU A 70 -6.61 -7.66 7.37
CA LEU A 70 -6.62 -8.65 6.28
C LEU A 70 -5.23 -8.85 5.70
N MET A 71 -4.53 -7.77 5.37
CA MET A 71 -3.23 -7.80 4.67
C MET A 71 -2.04 -8.05 5.61
N PHE A 72 -2.21 -7.95 6.92
CA PHE A 72 -1.15 -8.23 7.89
C PHE A 72 -1.37 -9.55 8.62
N ILE A 73 -2.51 -9.69 9.30
CA ILE A 73 -2.74 -10.82 10.20
C ILE A 73 -2.91 -12.12 9.41
N ILE A 74 -3.71 -12.14 8.33
CA ILE A 74 -3.93 -13.37 7.57
C ILE A 74 -2.62 -13.91 6.96
N PRO A 75 -1.78 -13.10 6.27
CA PRO A 75 -0.49 -13.57 5.80
C PRO A 75 0.46 -14.04 6.92
N ILE A 76 0.46 -13.38 8.09
CA ILE A 76 1.25 -13.83 9.25
C ILE A 76 0.79 -15.24 9.69
N LEU A 77 -0.52 -15.47 9.79
CA LEU A 77 -1.05 -16.78 10.15
C LEU A 77 -0.71 -17.84 9.10
N ILE A 78 -0.78 -17.49 7.81
CA ILE A 78 -0.38 -18.39 6.71
C ILE A 78 1.12 -18.73 6.82
N ILE A 79 1.98 -17.74 7.07
CA ILE A 79 3.43 -17.96 7.24
C ILE A 79 3.70 -18.95 8.37
N PHE A 80 3.06 -18.76 9.53
CA PHE A 80 3.29 -19.62 10.70
C PHE A 80 2.67 -21.00 10.54
N PHE A 81 1.39 -21.08 10.19
CA PHE A 81 0.64 -22.34 10.28
C PHE A 81 0.67 -23.15 9.00
N VAL A 82 0.70 -22.51 7.83
CA VAL A 82 0.68 -23.21 6.53
C VAL A 82 2.10 -23.44 6.03
N PHE A 83 2.94 -22.38 6.00
CA PHE A 83 4.31 -22.52 5.50
C PHE A 83 5.31 -22.97 6.58
N LYS A 84 4.89 -22.99 7.86
CA LYS A 84 5.75 -23.34 9.01
C LYS A 84 7.06 -22.57 8.99
N SER A 85 6.99 -21.29 8.65
CA SER A 85 8.12 -20.40 8.42
C SER A 85 8.11 -19.22 9.39
N LYS A 86 9.17 -18.40 9.35
CA LYS A 86 9.31 -17.21 10.20
C LYS A 86 9.02 -15.95 9.38
N PRO A 87 8.36 -14.91 9.94
CA PRO A 87 8.15 -13.63 9.25
C PRO A 87 9.45 -12.99 8.75
N SER A 88 10.59 -13.26 9.39
CA SER A 88 11.89 -12.79 8.93
C SER A 88 12.28 -13.31 7.54
N ASN A 89 11.79 -14.50 7.12
CA ASN A 89 12.00 -15.03 5.77
C ASN A 89 11.17 -14.28 4.72
N PHE A 90 10.17 -13.53 5.18
CA PHE A 90 9.30 -12.66 4.39
C PHE A 90 9.66 -11.17 4.54
N GLY A 91 10.93 -10.88 4.83
CA GLY A 91 11.45 -9.52 4.89
C GLY A 91 11.14 -8.76 6.19
N PHE A 92 10.50 -9.38 7.19
CA PHE A 92 10.25 -8.76 8.49
C PHE A 92 11.53 -8.83 9.35
N ARG A 93 12.52 -8.05 8.97
CA ARG A 93 13.85 -8.00 9.59
C ARG A 93 14.58 -6.71 9.24
N LYS A 94 15.62 -6.37 10.00
CA LYS A 94 16.45 -5.19 9.74
C LYS A 94 17.13 -5.23 8.36
N GLY A 95 17.63 -6.38 7.92
CA GLY A 95 18.35 -6.52 6.65
C GLY A 95 19.56 -5.60 6.52
N ASP A 96 19.87 -5.16 5.30
CA ASP A 96 20.93 -4.18 5.02
C ASP A 96 20.45 -2.76 5.36
N PHE A 97 20.69 -2.34 6.60
CA PHE A 97 20.30 -1.03 7.11
C PHE A 97 20.89 0.13 6.29
N LYS A 98 22.17 0.01 5.94
CA LYS A 98 22.89 1.09 5.24
C LYS A 98 22.27 1.38 3.88
N PHE A 99 22.00 0.35 3.11
CA PHE A 99 21.33 0.47 1.83
C PHE A 99 19.85 0.87 2.01
N GLY A 100 19.12 0.19 2.89
CA GLY A 100 17.69 0.42 3.08
C GLY A 100 17.39 1.85 3.52
N PHE A 101 18.05 2.32 4.59
CA PHE A 101 17.88 3.69 5.09
C PHE A 101 18.37 4.73 4.07
N GLY A 102 19.58 4.56 3.51
CA GLY A 102 20.15 5.50 2.55
C GLY A 102 19.29 5.65 1.29
N SER A 103 18.79 4.54 0.74
CA SER A 103 17.88 4.60 -0.41
C SER A 103 16.52 5.21 -0.06
N SER A 104 15.98 4.99 1.15
CA SER A 104 14.73 5.63 1.58
C SER A 104 14.88 7.15 1.69
N VAL A 105 15.97 7.63 2.27
CA VAL A 105 16.26 9.07 2.35
C VAL A 105 16.40 9.68 0.95
N LEU A 106 17.15 9.02 0.07
CA LEU A 106 17.32 9.48 -1.32
C LEU A 106 15.97 9.56 -2.04
N PHE A 107 15.16 8.51 -1.97
CA PHE A 107 13.85 8.49 -2.64
C PHE A 107 12.90 9.52 -2.05
N PHE A 108 12.92 9.71 -0.74
CA PHE A 108 12.11 10.76 -0.10
C PHE A 108 12.51 12.16 -0.61
N ILE A 109 13.81 12.48 -0.67
CA ILE A 109 14.31 13.76 -1.19
C ILE A 109 13.89 13.96 -2.66
N VAL A 110 14.00 12.91 -3.49
CA VAL A 110 13.57 12.97 -4.90
C VAL A 110 12.06 13.17 -5.03
N MET A 111 11.28 12.61 -4.10
CA MET A 111 9.82 12.77 -4.11
C MET A 111 9.34 14.15 -3.64
N LEU A 112 10.11 14.88 -2.82
CA LEU A 112 9.67 16.20 -2.31
C LEU A 112 9.27 17.18 -3.43
N PRO A 113 10.10 17.46 -4.48
CA PRO A 113 9.69 18.33 -5.57
C PRO A 113 8.51 17.76 -6.37
N VAL A 114 8.41 16.44 -6.54
CA VAL A 114 7.28 15.80 -7.23
C VAL A 114 5.99 16.06 -6.43
N LEU A 115 6.02 15.81 -5.12
CA LEU A 115 4.87 16.05 -4.23
C LEU A 115 4.48 17.54 -4.16
N TRP A 116 5.48 18.44 -4.19
CA TRP A 116 5.22 19.87 -4.28
C TRP A 116 4.44 20.23 -5.54
N ILE A 117 4.88 19.72 -6.71
CA ILE A 117 4.25 19.98 -8.01
C ILE A 117 2.83 19.43 -8.04
N ILE A 118 2.62 18.17 -7.68
CA ILE A 118 1.30 17.52 -7.77
C ILE A 118 0.32 18.08 -6.74
N SER A 119 0.77 18.41 -5.53
CA SER A 119 -0.08 19.02 -4.51
C SER A 119 -0.48 20.46 -4.88
N GLY A 120 0.20 21.10 -5.83
CA GLY A 120 -0.18 22.41 -6.36
C GLY A 120 -1.54 22.42 -7.06
N SER A 121 -2.02 21.27 -7.50
CA SER A 121 -3.39 21.12 -8.00
C SER A 121 -4.41 21.11 -6.86
N GLU A 122 -5.43 21.94 -6.98
CA GLU A 122 -6.53 22.01 -6.00
C GLU A 122 -7.28 20.67 -5.87
N SER A 123 -7.47 19.97 -6.99
CA SER A 123 -8.13 18.66 -7.00
C SER A 123 -7.34 17.61 -6.23
N PHE A 124 -6.01 17.60 -6.37
CA PHE A 124 -5.15 16.72 -5.60
C PHE A 124 -5.17 17.06 -4.11
N ALA A 125 -5.00 18.35 -3.77
CA ALA A 125 -5.02 18.78 -2.38
C ALA A 125 -6.37 18.51 -1.69
N LYS A 126 -7.48 18.55 -2.44
CA LYS A 126 -8.82 18.18 -1.94
C LYS A 126 -9.02 16.66 -1.78
N ALA A 127 -8.23 15.83 -2.45
CA ALA A 127 -8.29 14.38 -2.28
C ALA A 127 -7.69 13.91 -0.95
N TYR A 128 -6.82 14.72 -0.34
CA TYR A 128 -6.10 14.40 0.91
C TYR A 128 -6.35 15.42 2.02
N PRO A 129 -6.34 15.00 3.31
CA PRO A 129 -6.42 13.62 3.79
C PRO A 129 -7.69 12.91 3.32
N GLN A 130 -7.60 11.58 3.06
CA GLN A 130 -8.72 10.80 2.51
C GLN A 130 -9.94 10.76 3.43
N ALA A 131 -9.74 10.91 4.74
CA ALA A 131 -10.79 10.95 5.75
C ALA A 131 -11.58 12.27 5.81
N GLY A 132 -11.25 13.25 4.95
CA GLY A 132 -12.07 14.44 4.71
C GLY A 132 -11.86 15.61 5.68
N MET A 133 -12.89 16.44 5.81
CA MET A 133 -12.82 17.76 6.48
C MET A 133 -12.41 17.68 7.94
N LYS A 134 -12.96 16.75 8.69
CA LYS A 134 -12.68 16.57 10.12
C LYS A 134 -11.18 16.50 10.43
N VAL A 135 -10.41 15.81 9.57
CA VAL A 135 -8.96 15.67 9.70
C VAL A 135 -8.22 16.96 9.32
N ARG A 136 -8.80 17.79 8.46
CA ARG A 136 -8.18 19.05 8.01
C ARG A 136 -8.31 20.16 9.04
N GLU A 137 -9.36 20.14 9.83
CA GLU A 137 -9.68 21.19 10.79
C GLU A 137 -8.95 21.05 12.12
N ASP A 138 -8.73 19.80 12.57
CA ASP A 138 -8.16 19.50 13.89
C ASP A 138 -6.86 18.68 13.77
N ILE A 139 -5.78 19.24 14.30
CA ILE A 139 -4.45 18.60 14.30
C ILE A 139 -4.43 17.32 15.16
N SER A 140 -5.19 17.25 16.24
CA SER A 140 -5.25 16.06 17.08
C SER A 140 -5.92 14.91 16.34
N ILE A 141 -6.96 15.23 15.56
CA ILE A 141 -7.63 14.26 14.70
C ILE A 141 -6.73 13.83 13.54
N LEU A 142 -5.94 14.76 12.96
CA LEU A 142 -4.93 14.42 11.96
C LEU A 142 -3.89 13.44 12.53
N LEU A 143 -3.32 13.71 13.71
CA LEU A 143 -2.37 12.81 14.34
C LEU A 143 -2.96 11.43 14.65
N TYR A 144 -4.22 11.40 15.12
CA TYR A 144 -4.94 10.15 15.34
C TYR A 144 -5.14 9.37 14.02
N TYR A 145 -5.56 10.06 12.96
CA TYR A 145 -5.74 9.47 11.64
C TYR A 145 -4.42 8.89 11.09
N GLU A 146 -3.28 9.57 11.29
CA GLU A 146 -1.97 9.12 10.83
C GLU A 146 -1.51 7.80 11.49
N LEU A 147 -2.00 7.45 12.67
CA LEU A 147 -1.77 6.13 13.27
C LEU A 147 -2.44 5.03 12.44
N PHE A 148 -3.65 5.28 11.94
CA PHE A 148 -4.35 4.33 11.06
C PHE A 148 -3.70 4.24 9.69
N VAL A 149 -3.24 5.37 9.13
CA VAL A 149 -2.43 5.39 7.89
C VAL A 149 -1.17 4.56 8.10
N GLY A 150 -0.44 4.77 9.20
CA GLY A 150 0.79 4.03 9.50
C GLY A 150 0.57 2.51 9.63
N PHE A 151 -0.49 2.10 10.32
CA PHE A 151 -0.86 0.68 10.41
C PHE A 151 -1.25 0.10 9.04
N TYR A 152 -2.04 0.84 8.27
CA TYR A 152 -2.42 0.44 6.92
C TYR A 152 -1.21 0.31 5.99
N MET A 153 -0.28 1.28 6.02
CA MET A 153 0.94 1.24 5.22
C MET A 153 1.87 0.08 5.62
N LEU A 154 1.95 -0.23 6.93
CA LEU A 154 2.69 -1.41 7.40
C LEU A 154 2.12 -2.70 6.80
N ALA A 155 0.80 -2.85 6.88
CA ALA A 155 0.10 -4.01 6.34
C ALA A 155 0.23 -4.10 4.82
N TRP A 156 0.08 -2.98 4.13
CA TRP A 156 0.19 -2.86 2.68
C TRP A 156 1.59 -3.25 2.17
N GLU A 157 2.63 -2.68 2.78
CA GLU A 157 4.01 -3.00 2.39
C GLU A 157 4.40 -4.43 2.79
N PHE A 158 3.95 -4.92 3.95
CA PHE A 158 4.15 -6.30 4.33
C PHE A 158 3.46 -7.26 3.34
N PHE A 159 2.21 -6.97 2.94
CA PHE A 159 1.48 -7.82 2.01
C PHE A 159 2.20 -7.93 0.66
N TRP A 160 2.51 -6.78 0.03
CA TRP A 160 3.10 -6.77 -1.30
C TRP A 160 4.59 -7.09 -1.31
N ARG A 161 5.40 -6.43 -0.46
CA ARG A 161 6.86 -6.58 -0.44
C ARG A 161 7.33 -7.65 0.52
N GLY A 162 6.56 -7.93 1.57
CA GLY A 162 6.82 -9.06 2.47
C GLY A 162 6.27 -10.37 1.91
N TYR A 163 4.95 -10.57 2.06
CA TYR A 163 4.30 -11.85 1.78
C TYR A 163 4.42 -12.28 0.32
N VAL A 164 4.02 -11.42 -0.62
CA VAL A 164 4.03 -11.77 -2.06
C VAL A 164 5.46 -11.82 -2.60
N LEU A 165 6.20 -10.73 -2.51
CA LEU A 165 7.52 -10.61 -3.13
C LEU A 165 8.52 -11.62 -2.57
N PHE A 166 8.70 -11.63 -1.23
CA PHE A 166 9.62 -12.58 -0.61
C PHE A 166 9.12 -14.02 -0.70
N GLY A 167 7.82 -14.22 -0.69
CA GLY A 167 7.24 -15.55 -0.84
C GLY A 167 7.49 -16.17 -2.21
N LEU A 168 7.51 -15.35 -3.25
CA LEU A 168 7.67 -15.78 -4.65
C LEU A 168 9.10 -15.69 -5.18
N LYS A 169 10.00 -14.96 -4.50
CA LYS A 169 11.36 -14.68 -5.02
C LYS A 169 12.21 -15.92 -5.31
N GLU A 170 12.03 -17.00 -4.55
CA GLU A 170 12.80 -18.23 -4.72
C GLU A 170 12.47 -18.92 -6.05
N LYS A 171 11.21 -18.84 -6.48
CA LYS A 171 10.74 -19.45 -7.74
C LYS A 171 10.92 -18.52 -8.93
N PHE A 172 10.64 -17.22 -8.75
CA PHE A 172 10.56 -16.26 -9.84
C PHE A 172 11.71 -15.25 -9.88
N GLY A 173 12.63 -15.27 -8.92
CA GLY A 173 13.73 -14.31 -8.87
C GLY A 173 13.22 -12.88 -8.89
N TYR A 174 13.84 -12.02 -9.73
CA TYR A 174 13.44 -10.63 -9.89
C TYR A 174 12.08 -10.44 -10.60
N TYR A 175 11.55 -11.46 -11.29
CA TYR A 175 10.20 -11.39 -11.86
C TYR A 175 9.13 -11.24 -10.78
N ALA A 176 9.40 -11.65 -9.55
CA ALA A 176 8.50 -11.43 -8.41
C ALA A 176 8.20 -9.93 -8.16
N ILE A 177 9.12 -9.02 -8.58
CA ILE A 177 8.89 -7.57 -8.51
C ILE A 177 7.74 -7.17 -9.43
N PHE A 178 7.70 -7.69 -10.65
CA PHE A 178 6.63 -7.41 -11.61
C PHE A 178 5.32 -8.06 -11.19
N ILE A 179 5.39 -9.29 -10.66
CA ILE A 179 4.20 -10.03 -10.18
C ILE A 179 3.48 -9.23 -9.08
N GLN A 180 4.20 -8.69 -8.10
CA GLN A 180 3.58 -7.89 -7.04
C GLN A 180 3.20 -6.47 -7.49
N MET A 181 3.92 -5.88 -8.47
CA MET A 181 3.66 -4.53 -8.97
C MET A 181 2.32 -4.44 -9.70
N ILE A 182 1.96 -5.45 -10.48
CA ILE A 182 0.72 -5.43 -11.28
C ILE A 182 -0.53 -5.25 -10.40
N PRO A 183 -0.84 -6.12 -9.42
CA PRO A 183 -2.00 -5.93 -8.56
C PRO A 183 -1.86 -4.68 -7.67
N PHE A 184 -0.66 -4.34 -7.21
CA PHE A 184 -0.40 -3.10 -6.49
C PHE A 184 -0.84 -1.86 -7.30
N PHE A 185 -0.46 -1.77 -8.57
CA PHE A 185 -0.90 -0.71 -9.48
C PHE A 185 -2.43 -0.72 -9.68
N ILE A 186 -3.03 -1.89 -9.93
CA ILE A 186 -4.48 -2.01 -10.17
C ILE A 186 -5.28 -1.51 -8.96
N LEU A 187 -4.81 -1.77 -7.74
CA LEU A 187 -5.48 -1.34 -6.51
C LEU A 187 -5.32 0.16 -6.21
N HIS A 188 -4.49 0.89 -6.97
CA HIS A 188 -4.46 2.35 -6.95
C HIS A 188 -5.60 3.00 -7.74
N ARG A 189 -6.44 2.20 -8.40
CA ARG A 189 -7.63 2.71 -9.11
C ARG A 189 -8.51 3.54 -8.17
N GLY A 190 -8.91 4.72 -8.63
CA GLY A 190 -9.71 5.67 -7.85
C GLY A 190 -8.90 6.72 -7.10
N LYS A 191 -7.58 6.63 -7.12
CA LYS A 191 -6.65 7.69 -6.70
C LYS A 191 -6.47 8.73 -7.81
N PRO A 192 -5.88 9.91 -7.53
CA PRO A 192 -5.49 10.86 -8.58
C PRO A 192 -4.66 10.19 -9.69
N GLU A 193 -4.92 10.55 -10.96
CA GLU A 193 -4.33 9.86 -12.13
C GLU A 193 -2.80 9.80 -12.07
N ILE A 194 -2.17 10.88 -11.62
CA ILE A 194 -0.70 10.95 -11.48
C ILE A 194 -0.19 9.95 -10.44
N GLU A 195 -0.94 9.70 -9.37
CA GLU A 195 -0.61 8.71 -8.34
C GLU A 195 -0.76 7.29 -8.87
N VAL A 196 -1.83 7.02 -9.63
CA VAL A 196 -2.03 5.73 -10.31
C VAL A 196 -0.85 5.44 -11.25
N PHE A 197 -0.44 6.42 -12.06
CA PHE A 197 0.72 6.26 -12.95
C PHE A 197 2.03 6.06 -12.17
N ALA A 198 2.27 6.87 -11.14
CA ALA A 198 3.46 6.79 -10.30
C ALA A 198 3.57 5.46 -9.54
N SER A 199 2.43 4.82 -9.23
CA SER A 199 2.41 3.54 -8.51
C SER A 199 3.10 2.40 -9.27
N ILE A 200 3.17 2.45 -10.62
CA ILE A 200 3.93 1.49 -11.42
C ILE A 200 5.42 1.56 -11.04
N PHE A 201 5.98 2.76 -11.06
CA PHE A 201 7.39 2.98 -10.70
C PHE A 201 7.66 2.72 -9.22
N ALA A 202 6.75 3.18 -8.35
CA ALA A 202 6.84 2.89 -6.93
C ALA A 202 6.83 1.39 -6.64
N GLY A 203 5.98 0.63 -7.33
CA GLY A 203 5.93 -0.84 -7.24
C GLY A 203 7.25 -1.50 -7.60
N LEU A 204 7.92 -1.03 -8.66
CA LEU A 204 9.22 -1.53 -9.09
C LEU A 204 10.35 -1.12 -8.12
N ILE A 205 10.42 0.16 -7.77
CA ILE A 205 11.47 0.74 -6.92
C ILE A 205 11.42 0.13 -5.50
N LEU A 206 10.25 0.13 -4.86
CA LEU A 206 10.09 -0.44 -3.53
C LEU A 206 10.28 -1.97 -3.53
N GLY A 207 9.86 -2.65 -4.60
CA GLY A 207 10.11 -4.08 -4.76
C GLY A 207 11.62 -4.40 -4.87
N TYR A 208 12.36 -3.65 -5.68
CA TYR A 208 13.81 -3.78 -5.78
C TYR A 208 14.51 -3.42 -4.46
N GLN A 209 14.11 -2.30 -3.82
CA GLN A 209 14.64 -1.89 -2.52
C GLN A 209 14.46 -2.99 -1.47
N ALA A 210 13.26 -3.58 -1.38
CA ALA A 210 12.97 -4.64 -0.42
C ALA A 210 13.87 -5.86 -0.64
N LEU A 211 14.03 -6.33 -1.88
CA LEU A 211 14.91 -7.47 -2.19
C LEU A 211 16.37 -7.15 -1.89
N ARG A 212 16.86 -5.98 -2.31
CA ARG A 212 18.26 -5.59 -2.13
C ARG A 212 18.61 -5.31 -0.67
N ALA A 213 17.72 -4.65 0.07
CA ALA A 213 17.86 -4.44 1.52
C ALA A 213 17.59 -5.73 2.32
N ASN A 214 17.01 -6.76 1.69
CA ASN A 214 16.51 -7.96 2.34
C ASN A 214 15.51 -7.64 3.48
N SER A 215 14.69 -6.59 3.30
CA SER A 215 13.70 -6.09 4.24
C SER A 215 12.69 -5.18 3.55
N PHE A 216 11.40 -5.32 3.85
CA PHE A 216 10.35 -4.39 3.38
C PHE A 216 10.19 -3.17 4.30
N ILE A 217 10.77 -3.20 5.49
CA ILE A 217 10.55 -2.17 6.54
C ILE A 217 10.95 -0.77 6.08
N TYR A 218 11.98 -0.66 5.27
CA TYR A 218 12.44 0.62 4.72
C TYR A 218 11.44 1.21 3.71
N GLY A 219 10.85 0.37 2.87
CA GLY A 219 9.74 0.75 1.99
C GLY A 219 8.52 1.19 2.77
N TYR A 220 8.19 0.51 3.87
CA TYR A 220 7.11 0.88 4.77
C TYR A 220 7.30 2.30 5.34
N PHE A 221 8.43 2.59 5.96
CA PHE A 221 8.67 3.93 6.50
C PHE A 221 8.69 5.00 5.42
N LEU A 222 9.32 4.72 4.27
CA LEU A 222 9.33 5.65 3.14
C LEU A 222 7.90 5.97 2.67
N HIS A 223 7.08 4.95 2.46
CA HIS A 223 5.71 5.10 1.98
C HIS A 223 4.85 5.87 3.01
N TRP A 224 4.95 5.53 4.30
CA TRP A 224 4.22 6.23 5.35
C TRP A 224 4.64 7.70 5.47
N PHE A 225 5.94 8.01 5.46
CA PHE A 225 6.41 9.40 5.48
C PHE A 225 5.96 10.21 4.25
N ILE A 226 5.90 9.58 3.08
CA ILE A 226 5.30 10.20 1.88
C ILE A 226 3.83 10.53 2.12
N MET A 227 3.05 9.60 2.71
CA MET A 227 1.63 9.84 3.04
C MET A 227 1.47 10.98 4.05
N ILE A 228 2.23 10.98 5.14
CA ILE A 228 2.24 12.08 6.12
C ILE A 228 2.53 13.42 5.41
N PHE A 229 3.54 13.46 4.53
CA PHE A 229 3.87 14.69 3.81
C PHE A 229 2.73 15.14 2.89
N VAL A 230 2.09 14.22 2.17
CA VAL A 230 0.93 14.50 1.32
C VAL A 230 -0.23 15.06 2.13
N ASP A 231 -0.55 14.45 3.27
CA ASP A 231 -1.65 14.88 4.11
C ASP A 231 -1.38 16.25 4.75
N VAL A 232 -0.19 16.46 5.29
CA VAL A 232 0.22 17.75 5.89
C VAL A 232 0.22 18.87 4.85
N ILE A 233 0.82 18.67 3.67
CA ILE A 233 0.86 19.72 2.64
C ILE A 233 -0.54 20.03 2.11
N SER A 234 -1.40 19.02 1.99
CA SER A 234 -2.79 19.21 1.56
C SER A 234 -3.62 19.98 2.60
N VAL A 235 -3.41 19.73 3.89
CA VAL A 235 -4.03 20.52 4.99
C VAL A 235 -3.54 21.96 4.97
N LEU A 236 -2.23 22.19 4.80
CA LEU A 236 -1.67 23.54 4.71
C LEU A 236 -2.23 24.31 3.52
N ARG A 237 -2.26 23.71 2.34
CA ARG A 237 -2.84 24.33 1.13
C ARG A 237 -4.32 24.64 1.30
N TYR A 238 -5.07 23.73 1.92
CA TYR A 238 -6.48 23.97 2.21
C TYR A 238 -6.66 25.15 3.16
N LYS A 239 -5.94 25.20 4.29
CA LYS A 239 -6.07 26.26 5.30
C LYS A 239 -5.64 27.64 4.78
N THR A 240 -4.65 27.70 3.90
CA THR A 240 -4.11 28.94 3.34
C THR A 240 -4.72 29.31 2.00
N GLU A 241 -5.58 28.46 1.44
CA GLU A 241 -6.12 28.60 0.07
C GLU A 241 -5.00 28.88 -0.95
N SER A 242 -3.86 28.20 -0.78
CA SER A 242 -2.67 28.39 -1.60
C SER A 242 -2.40 27.23 -2.52
N TYR A 243 -2.78 27.35 -3.77
CA TYR A 243 -2.54 26.36 -4.82
C TYR A 243 -1.51 26.89 -5.82
N GLY A 244 -0.98 25.98 -6.67
CA GLY A 244 0.08 26.28 -7.61
C GLY A 244 1.48 25.92 -7.07
N ILE A 245 2.51 26.11 -7.92
CA ILE A 245 3.88 25.65 -7.69
C ILE A 245 4.90 26.79 -7.51
N GLY A 246 4.49 28.05 -7.71
CA GLY A 246 5.36 29.21 -7.63
C GLY A 246 5.80 29.54 -6.20
N ILE A 247 6.84 30.40 -6.11
CA ILE A 247 7.40 30.85 -4.82
C ILE A 247 6.34 31.55 -3.95
N ASN A 248 5.41 32.28 -4.54
CA ASN A 248 4.33 32.94 -3.81
C ASN A 248 3.40 31.90 -3.15
N SER A 249 3.10 30.79 -3.84
CA SER A 249 2.32 29.71 -3.27
C SER A 249 3.06 29.03 -2.10
N PHE A 250 4.38 28.92 -2.19
CA PHE A 250 5.20 28.37 -1.11
C PHE A 250 5.21 29.30 0.10
N LEU A 251 5.47 30.59 -0.10
CA LEU A 251 5.51 31.58 0.99
C LEU A 251 4.17 31.71 1.70
N LYS A 252 3.06 31.63 0.95
CA LYS A 252 1.71 31.72 1.49
C LYS A 252 1.36 30.55 2.45
N LEU A 253 1.99 29.37 2.31
CA LEU A 253 1.78 28.26 3.26
C LEU A 253 2.22 28.62 4.70
N PHE A 254 3.10 29.58 4.88
CA PHE A 254 3.66 29.99 6.17
C PHE A 254 3.22 31.40 6.60
N SER A 255 2.40 32.08 5.79
CA SER A 255 1.79 33.36 6.15
C SER A 255 0.45 33.07 6.83
N ASN A 256 0.38 33.30 8.13
CA ASN A 256 -0.87 33.35 8.86
C ASN A 256 -1.71 34.55 8.45
#